data_a145427cf6e17f8f8ede1bf4d8131bcd
#
_entry.id   a145427cf6e17f8f8ede1bf4d8131bcd
#
_cell.length_a   1.000
_cell.length_b   1.000
_cell.length_c   1.000
_cell.angle_alpha   90.00
_cell.angle_beta   90.00
_cell.angle_gamma   90.00
#
_symmetry.space_group_name_H-M   'P 1'
#
loop_
_entity.id
_entity.type
_entity.pdbx_description
1 polymer ?
#
loop_
_entity_poly.entity_id
_entity_poly.type
_entity_poly.pdbx_seq_one_letter_code
_entity_poly.pdbx_strand_id
1 'polypeptide(L)'
;MRFLPHTDRDRDAMLEAIGMDVMSDLFTDIPSEFHLEQGSLDLPDALSEAAIVRKFTQASEQNRHADNTRCFLGGGTYHHFVPAVVDYVISRGEFLTAYTPYQPEISQGTLQTLFEFQTMIARLTGMDVSNASMYEVATATAEAALMARRVTRKSKVVMAGSVNPRYRSVTQNYLSRLDGEYVEVAMDGFGTDLSKVIASIDEKTACVMVQYPDFYGSVYDLAEVRVACDAAKCLMVIAFSDVTAFALIQSPGECGADIAVGSGQSLGIPMGFGGPHLGLLTCKQKYVRQMPGRVCGMTSDADGKRGFVLTLSTREQHIRREKATSNICSNQGLMCTAAATYMTLMGDEGLKTVATRSAAALHHLLSNLPKHVTAAQGARYNETVLS
;
A
#
# COMPACT_ATOMS: atom_id res chain seq x y z
N MET A 1 -22.43 -2.69 -32.15
CA MET A 1 -21.26 -2.81 -31.24
C MET A 1 -21.47 -3.94 -30.25
N ARG A 2 -20.41 -4.67 -29.87
CA ARG A 2 -20.52 -5.85 -28.98
C ARG A 2 -21.11 -5.56 -27.60
N PHE A 3 -20.92 -4.36 -27.09
CA PHE A 3 -21.36 -3.94 -25.75
C PHE A 3 -22.56 -2.98 -25.73
N LEU A 4 -23.12 -2.68 -26.90
CA LEU A 4 -24.36 -1.91 -27.07
C LEU A 4 -25.36 -2.81 -27.81
N PRO A 5 -26.08 -3.68 -27.09
CA PRO A 5 -26.88 -4.73 -27.69
C PRO A 5 -28.16 -4.21 -28.38
N HIS A 6 -28.61 -3.00 -28.01
CA HIS A 6 -29.88 -2.46 -28.53
C HIS A 6 -29.68 -1.80 -29.90
N THR A 7 -30.53 -2.19 -30.84
CA THR A 7 -30.68 -1.54 -32.16
C THR A 7 -31.56 -0.31 -32.03
N ASP A 8 -31.64 0.53 -33.09
CA ASP A 8 -32.56 1.65 -33.13
C ASP A 8 -34.02 1.17 -32.95
N ARG A 9 -34.39 0.08 -33.61
CA ARG A 9 -35.71 -0.55 -33.45
C ARG A 9 -36.00 -0.98 -32.01
N ASP A 10 -35.03 -1.50 -31.31
CA ASP A 10 -35.20 -1.87 -29.89
C ASP A 10 -35.42 -0.62 -29.02
N ARG A 11 -34.71 0.48 -29.31
CA ARG A 11 -34.90 1.74 -28.61
C ARG A 11 -36.26 2.34 -28.87
N ASP A 12 -36.74 2.33 -30.12
CA ASP A 12 -38.04 2.82 -30.49
C ASP A 12 -39.16 2.01 -29.77
N ALA A 13 -39.04 0.68 -29.75
CA ALA A 13 -39.99 -0.18 -29.04
C ALA A 13 -39.95 0.06 -27.51
N MET A 14 -38.80 0.36 -26.93
CA MET A 14 -38.71 0.70 -25.50
C MET A 14 -39.36 2.07 -25.21
N LEU A 15 -39.12 3.08 -26.06
CA LEU A 15 -39.75 4.39 -25.92
C LEU A 15 -41.28 4.28 -26.03
N GLU A 16 -41.81 3.56 -27.02
CA GLU A 16 -43.22 3.29 -27.17
C GLU A 16 -43.82 2.62 -25.92
N ALA A 17 -43.13 1.61 -25.38
CA ALA A 17 -43.59 0.88 -24.18
C ALA A 17 -43.72 1.76 -22.93
N ILE A 18 -42.94 2.85 -22.83
CA ILE A 18 -43.00 3.81 -21.71
C ILE A 18 -43.75 5.08 -22.05
N GLY A 19 -44.33 5.17 -23.25
CA GLY A 19 -45.14 6.31 -23.70
C GLY A 19 -44.32 7.58 -24.03
N MET A 20 -43.10 7.42 -24.52
CA MET A 20 -42.19 8.50 -24.93
C MET A 20 -41.95 8.44 -26.44
N ASP A 21 -41.85 9.60 -27.09
CA ASP A 21 -41.64 9.67 -28.55
C ASP A 21 -40.14 9.66 -28.89
N VAL A 22 -39.32 10.35 -28.12
CA VAL A 22 -37.88 10.49 -28.38
C VAL A 22 -37.03 10.36 -27.09
N MET A 23 -35.76 10.04 -27.26
CA MET A 23 -34.81 9.90 -26.12
C MET A 23 -34.72 11.14 -25.24
N SER A 24 -34.88 12.36 -25.82
CA SER A 24 -34.85 13.61 -25.05
C SER A 24 -35.96 13.70 -24.00
N ASP A 25 -37.08 13.03 -24.23
CA ASP A 25 -38.22 13.06 -23.31
C ASP A 25 -37.89 12.42 -21.96
N LEU A 26 -36.90 11.54 -21.92
CA LEU A 26 -36.39 10.95 -20.70
C LEU A 26 -35.68 11.94 -19.77
N PHE A 27 -35.34 13.12 -20.27
CA PHE A 27 -34.56 14.13 -19.56
C PHE A 27 -35.38 15.38 -19.22
N THR A 28 -36.71 15.29 -19.25
CA THR A 28 -37.64 16.41 -18.96
C THR A 28 -37.52 16.97 -17.55
N ASP A 29 -37.00 16.18 -16.59
CA ASP A 29 -36.69 16.62 -15.22
C ASP A 29 -35.49 17.59 -15.14
N ILE A 30 -34.68 17.67 -16.19
CA ILE A 30 -33.55 18.60 -16.30
C ILE A 30 -34.05 19.88 -16.98
N PRO A 31 -33.95 21.06 -16.33
CA PRO A 31 -34.32 22.31 -16.99
C PRO A 31 -33.55 22.53 -18.30
N SER A 32 -34.24 23.02 -19.32
CA SER A 32 -33.69 23.15 -20.71
C SER A 32 -32.42 24.01 -20.79
N GLU A 33 -32.25 24.97 -19.89
CA GLU A 33 -31.05 25.80 -19.80
C GLU A 33 -29.77 25.03 -19.39
N PHE A 34 -29.92 23.82 -18.88
CA PHE A 34 -28.78 22.93 -18.56
C PHE A 34 -28.53 21.85 -19.61
N HIS A 35 -29.38 21.78 -20.66
CA HIS A 35 -29.14 20.84 -21.75
C HIS A 35 -28.03 21.38 -22.66
N LEU A 36 -27.06 20.51 -22.94
CA LEU A 36 -26.07 20.82 -23.99
C LEU A 36 -26.65 20.50 -25.37
N GLU A 37 -26.48 21.42 -26.31
CA GLU A 37 -26.78 21.11 -27.70
C GLU A 37 -25.90 19.99 -28.22
N GLN A 38 -26.47 19.11 -29.04
CA GLN A 38 -25.71 18.02 -29.64
C GLN A 38 -24.56 18.58 -30.49
N GLY A 39 -23.33 18.16 -30.19
CA GLY A 39 -22.13 18.66 -30.84
C GLY A 39 -21.56 19.95 -30.24
N SER A 40 -22.14 20.48 -29.13
CA SER A 40 -21.63 21.70 -28.46
C SER A 40 -20.28 21.52 -27.76
N LEU A 41 -19.86 20.29 -27.49
CA LEU A 41 -18.53 20.01 -26.93
C LEU A 41 -17.48 20.05 -28.04
N ASP A 42 -16.48 20.90 -27.87
CA ASP A 42 -15.31 20.98 -28.78
C ASP A 42 -14.37 19.79 -28.52
N LEU A 43 -14.79 18.62 -28.99
CA LEU A 43 -14.04 17.39 -28.92
C LEU A 43 -13.54 16.99 -30.31
N PRO A 44 -12.30 16.49 -30.40
CA PRO A 44 -11.82 15.95 -31.68
C PRO A 44 -12.59 14.69 -32.08
N ASP A 45 -12.61 14.40 -33.36
CA ASP A 45 -13.22 13.19 -33.89
C ASP A 45 -12.63 11.91 -33.27
N ALA A 46 -13.45 10.87 -33.19
CA ALA A 46 -13.04 9.56 -32.70
C ALA A 46 -11.92 8.99 -33.61
N LEU A 47 -10.87 8.52 -32.95
CA LEU A 47 -9.76 7.85 -33.62
C LEU A 47 -10.01 6.35 -33.76
N SER A 48 -9.49 5.74 -34.84
CA SER A 48 -9.42 4.29 -34.93
C SER A 48 -8.44 3.71 -33.87
N GLU A 49 -8.63 2.46 -33.48
CA GLU A 49 -7.73 1.76 -32.53
C GLU A 49 -6.26 1.86 -32.97
N ALA A 50 -5.97 1.61 -34.25
CA ALA A 50 -4.61 1.73 -34.78
C ALA A 50 -4.03 3.14 -34.67
N ALA A 51 -4.85 4.18 -34.82
CA ALA A 51 -4.41 5.58 -34.65
C ALA A 51 -4.16 5.90 -33.18
N ILE A 52 -5.00 5.42 -32.28
CA ILE A 52 -4.82 5.56 -30.83
C ILE A 52 -3.53 4.87 -30.38
N VAL A 53 -3.30 3.62 -30.78
CA VAL A 53 -2.07 2.87 -30.45
C VAL A 53 -0.84 3.64 -30.92
N ARG A 54 -0.80 4.10 -32.18
CA ARG A 54 0.33 4.88 -32.69
C ARG A 54 0.57 6.16 -31.88
N LYS A 55 -0.49 6.92 -31.59
CA LYS A 55 -0.41 8.17 -30.83
C LYS A 55 0.17 7.95 -29.44
N PHE A 56 -0.32 6.97 -28.72
CA PHE A 56 0.17 6.66 -27.37
C PHE A 56 1.54 6.02 -27.35
N THR A 57 1.90 5.19 -28.35
CA THR A 57 3.27 4.68 -28.51
C THR A 57 4.25 5.81 -28.69
N GLN A 58 3.99 6.75 -29.62
CA GLN A 58 4.83 7.93 -29.83
C GLN A 58 4.97 8.80 -28.57
N ALA A 59 3.87 8.98 -27.82
CA ALA A 59 3.93 9.72 -26.57
C ALA A 59 4.74 8.98 -25.51
N SER A 60 4.63 7.65 -25.42
CA SER A 60 5.39 6.84 -24.47
C SER A 60 6.90 6.85 -24.72
N GLU A 61 7.31 6.90 -26.00
CA GLU A 61 8.72 6.98 -26.39
C GLU A 61 9.43 8.28 -25.96
N GLN A 62 8.65 9.32 -25.64
CA GLN A 62 9.19 10.58 -25.09
C GLN A 62 9.46 10.50 -23.59
N ASN A 63 8.97 9.48 -22.92
CA ASN A 63 9.19 9.31 -21.49
C ASN A 63 10.54 8.63 -21.19
N ARG A 64 11.13 9.03 -20.06
CA ARG A 64 12.27 8.33 -19.48
C ARG A 64 11.76 7.44 -18.35
N HIS A 65 12.00 6.14 -18.46
CA HIS A 65 11.57 5.15 -17.47
C HIS A 65 12.71 4.21 -17.09
N ALA A 66 12.52 3.41 -16.04
CA ALA A 66 13.58 2.58 -15.47
C ALA A 66 14.18 1.54 -16.44
N ASP A 67 13.41 1.09 -17.45
CA ASP A 67 13.89 0.13 -18.45
C ASP A 67 14.80 0.75 -19.50
N ASN A 68 14.69 2.06 -19.76
CA ASN A 68 15.51 2.76 -20.76
C ASN A 68 16.48 3.78 -20.15
N THR A 69 16.46 3.97 -18.82
CA THR A 69 17.31 4.94 -18.12
C THR A 69 17.79 4.34 -16.81
N ARG A 70 19.04 4.60 -16.44
CA ARG A 70 19.56 4.22 -15.12
C ARG A 70 18.95 5.15 -14.07
N CYS A 71 18.28 4.56 -13.06
CA CYS A 71 17.64 5.28 -11.98
C CYS A 71 18.45 5.10 -10.68
N PHE A 72 18.85 6.23 -10.07
CA PHE A 72 19.56 6.28 -8.79
C PHE A 72 18.79 7.05 -7.72
N LEU A 73 17.46 7.19 -7.88
CA LEU A 73 16.64 7.98 -6.96
C LEU A 73 16.38 7.26 -5.63
N GLY A 74 16.16 5.93 -5.65
CA GLY A 74 15.77 5.18 -4.45
C GLY A 74 14.51 5.75 -3.79
N GLY A 75 14.52 5.81 -2.47
CA GLY A 75 13.50 6.55 -1.70
C GLY A 75 12.15 5.86 -1.57
N GLY A 76 12.12 4.52 -1.63
CA GLY A 76 10.92 3.73 -1.30
C GLY A 76 10.16 3.16 -2.50
N THR A 77 10.69 3.30 -3.72
CA THR A 77 10.16 2.66 -4.92
C THR A 77 11.32 2.14 -5.75
N TYR A 78 11.30 0.83 -6.05
CA TYR A 78 12.45 0.15 -6.61
C TYR A 78 12.10 -0.59 -7.89
N HIS A 79 13.05 -0.63 -8.84
CA HIS A 79 12.90 -1.39 -10.07
C HIS A 79 13.32 -2.85 -9.85
N HIS A 80 12.33 -3.70 -9.59
CA HIS A 80 12.51 -5.15 -9.54
C HIS A 80 11.96 -5.82 -10.80
N PHE A 81 12.54 -6.95 -11.16
CA PHE A 81 11.99 -7.77 -12.23
C PHE A 81 10.65 -8.36 -11.80
N VAL A 82 9.62 -8.19 -12.63
CA VAL A 82 8.30 -8.76 -12.43
C VAL A 82 8.15 -9.99 -13.34
N PRO A 83 8.01 -11.20 -12.79
CA PRO A 83 7.79 -12.41 -13.58
C PRO A 83 6.51 -12.36 -14.41
N ALA A 84 6.53 -12.83 -15.65
CA ALA A 84 5.41 -12.79 -16.58
C ALA A 84 4.12 -13.45 -16.05
N VAL A 85 4.24 -14.42 -15.15
CA VAL A 85 3.08 -15.07 -14.52
C VAL A 85 2.28 -14.10 -13.64
N VAL A 86 2.91 -13.09 -13.06
CA VAL A 86 2.20 -12.06 -12.26
C VAL A 86 1.25 -11.29 -13.16
N ASP A 87 1.74 -10.78 -14.29
CA ASP A 87 0.93 -10.08 -15.28
C ASP A 87 -0.18 -10.98 -15.85
N TYR A 88 0.14 -12.22 -16.16
CA TYR A 88 -0.85 -13.18 -16.62
C TYR A 88 -2.00 -13.37 -15.63
N VAL A 89 -1.70 -13.55 -14.34
CA VAL A 89 -2.73 -13.78 -13.30
C VAL A 89 -3.59 -12.53 -13.09
N ILE A 90 -2.99 -11.35 -12.95
CA ILE A 90 -3.76 -10.12 -12.72
C ILE A 90 -4.55 -9.66 -13.95
N SER A 91 -4.20 -10.13 -15.15
CA SER A 91 -4.95 -9.87 -16.38
C SER A 91 -6.15 -10.81 -16.57
N ARG A 92 -6.30 -11.85 -15.74
CA ARG A 92 -7.47 -12.74 -15.79
C ARG A 92 -8.72 -11.99 -15.38
N GLY A 93 -9.79 -12.12 -16.16
CA GLY A 93 -11.06 -11.43 -15.92
C GLY A 93 -11.61 -11.63 -14.51
N GLU A 94 -11.40 -12.83 -13.94
CA GLU A 94 -11.84 -13.20 -12.60
C GLU A 94 -11.23 -12.31 -11.50
N PHE A 95 -10.02 -11.81 -11.69
CA PHE A 95 -9.35 -10.90 -10.77
C PHE A 95 -9.41 -9.45 -11.23
N LEU A 96 -9.18 -9.19 -12.53
CA LEU A 96 -9.12 -7.84 -13.10
C LEU A 96 -10.42 -7.07 -12.91
N THR A 97 -11.56 -7.74 -13.06
CA THR A 97 -12.89 -7.13 -12.93
C THR A 97 -13.47 -7.25 -11.53
N ALA A 98 -12.79 -7.95 -10.60
CA ALA A 98 -13.24 -8.07 -9.23
C ALA A 98 -13.18 -6.71 -8.52
N TYR A 99 -14.25 -6.39 -7.80
CA TYR A 99 -14.29 -5.24 -6.91
C TYR A 99 -14.17 -5.72 -5.46
N THR A 100 -14.88 -5.13 -4.52
CA THR A 100 -14.86 -5.60 -3.14
C THR A 100 -15.65 -6.90 -2.99
N PRO A 101 -15.06 -7.96 -2.42
CA PRO A 101 -15.70 -9.27 -2.27
C PRO A 101 -16.68 -9.28 -1.08
N TYR A 102 -17.74 -8.47 -1.11
CA TYR A 102 -18.74 -8.39 -0.03
C TYR A 102 -19.60 -9.64 0.07
N GLN A 103 -19.88 -10.28 -1.06
CA GLN A 103 -20.68 -11.50 -1.11
C GLN A 103 -19.77 -12.72 -1.16
N PRO A 104 -19.53 -13.39 -0.02
CA PRO A 104 -18.59 -14.52 0.04
C PRO A 104 -19.04 -15.68 -0.87
N GLU A 105 -20.34 -15.83 -1.10
CA GLU A 105 -20.93 -16.91 -1.91
C GLU A 105 -20.37 -16.95 -3.34
N ILE A 106 -20.07 -15.80 -3.92
CA ILE A 106 -19.58 -15.67 -5.30
C ILE A 106 -18.12 -15.19 -5.40
N SER A 107 -17.47 -14.93 -4.28
CA SER A 107 -16.14 -14.31 -4.24
C SER A 107 -15.08 -15.16 -3.52
N GLN A 108 -15.30 -16.47 -3.39
CA GLN A 108 -14.42 -17.35 -2.61
C GLN A 108 -12.97 -17.33 -3.10
N GLY A 109 -12.73 -17.31 -4.43
CA GLY A 109 -11.38 -17.25 -4.98
C GLY A 109 -10.64 -15.96 -4.62
N THR A 110 -11.30 -14.81 -4.73
CA THR A 110 -10.72 -13.51 -4.33
C THR A 110 -10.46 -13.45 -2.82
N LEU A 111 -11.40 -13.93 -2.02
CA LEU A 111 -11.25 -13.97 -0.55
C LEU A 111 -10.14 -14.90 -0.11
N GLN A 112 -10.00 -16.05 -0.76
CA GLN A 112 -8.88 -16.97 -0.49
C GLN A 112 -7.54 -16.31 -0.83
N THR A 113 -7.43 -15.66 -1.98
CA THR A 113 -6.20 -14.93 -2.38
C THR A 113 -5.83 -13.85 -1.35
N LEU A 114 -6.81 -13.08 -0.87
CA LEU A 114 -6.59 -12.09 0.17
C LEU A 114 -6.14 -12.72 1.50
N PHE A 115 -6.73 -13.85 1.89
CA PHE A 115 -6.34 -14.59 3.08
C PHE A 115 -4.90 -15.12 2.99
N GLU A 116 -4.53 -15.68 1.83
CA GLU A 116 -3.18 -16.16 1.56
C GLU A 116 -2.17 -15.01 1.56
N PHE A 117 -2.50 -13.89 0.91
CA PHE A 117 -1.71 -12.66 0.97
C PHE A 117 -1.46 -12.21 2.42
N GLN A 118 -2.51 -12.07 3.23
CA GLN A 118 -2.39 -11.70 4.65
C GLN A 118 -1.45 -12.64 5.41
N THR A 119 -1.57 -13.94 5.17
CA THR A 119 -0.73 -14.96 5.81
C THR A 119 0.74 -14.80 5.43
N MET A 120 1.02 -14.61 4.15
CA MET A 120 2.40 -14.45 3.65
C MET A 120 3.03 -13.15 4.18
N ILE A 121 2.29 -12.05 4.19
CA ILE A 121 2.77 -10.76 4.73
C ILE A 121 3.01 -10.85 6.24
N ALA A 122 2.10 -11.46 6.99
CA ALA A 122 2.28 -11.66 8.43
C ALA A 122 3.56 -12.47 8.72
N ARG A 123 3.80 -13.54 7.98
CA ARG A 123 5.03 -14.37 8.10
C ARG A 123 6.29 -13.59 7.74
N LEU A 124 6.29 -12.89 6.60
CA LEU A 124 7.46 -12.14 6.14
C LEU A 124 7.84 -11.00 7.09
N THR A 125 6.86 -10.36 7.70
CA THR A 125 7.07 -9.28 8.69
C THR A 125 7.28 -9.79 10.12
N GLY A 126 7.12 -11.09 10.38
CA GLY A 126 7.20 -11.68 11.73
C GLY A 126 6.06 -11.23 12.65
N MET A 127 4.95 -10.73 12.09
CA MET A 127 3.81 -10.22 12.85
C MET A 127 2.66 -11.24 12.89
N ASP A 128 1.73 -11.07 13.83
CA ASP A 128 0.65 -12.04 14.01
C ASP A 128 -0.46 -11.93 12.98
N VAL A 129 -0.80 -10.70 12.56
CA VAL A 129 -1.94 -10.42 11.67
C VAL A 129 -1.59 -9.34 10.67
N SER A 130 -2.01 -9.55 9.40
CA SER A 130 -2.04 -8.54 8.34
C SER A 130 -3.48 -8.24 7.92
N ASN A 131 -3.77 -7.00 7.54
CA ASN A 131 -5.00 -6.68 6.83
C ASN A 131 -4.91 -7.03 5.33
N ALA A 132 -6.01 -6.85 4.60
CA ALA A 132 -6.10 -7.07 3.15
C ALA A 132 -5.53 -5.88 2.35
N SER A 133 -4.52 -5.23 2.84
CA SER A 133 -3.79 -4.04 2.39
C SER A 133 -4.37 -2.69 2.79
N MET A 134 -3.48 -1.72 2.74
CA MET A 134 -3.75 -0.28 2.72
C MET A 134 -3.57 0.25 1.29
N TYR A 135 -3.82 1.54 1.06
CA TYR A 135 -3.60 2.15 -0.25
C TYR A 135 -2.12 2.24 -0.60
N GLU A 136 -1.33 2.83 0.29
CA GLU A 136 0.12 2.97 0.23
C GLU A 136 0.72 3.22 1.62
N VAL A 137 2.05 3.37 1.70
CA VAL A 137 2.77 3.41 2.99
C VAL A 137 2.49 4.67 3.80
N ALA A 138 2.35 5.83 3.16
CA ALA A 138 2.20 7.08 3.91
C ALA A 138 0.86 7.10 4.65
N THR A 139 -0.24 6.67 4.01
CA THR A 139 -1.53 6.50 4.70
C THR A 139 -1.49 5.36 5.71
N ALA A 140 -0.79 4.25 5.43
CA ALA A 140 -0.60 3.18 6.40
C ALA A 140 0.13 3.66 7.66
N THR A 141 1.15 4.51 7.49
CA THR A 141 1.93 5.11 8.59
C THR A 141 1.04 6.03 9.44
N ALA A 142 0.25 6.90 8.81
CA ALA A 142 -0.69 7.77 9.50
C ALA A 142 -1.76 6.97 10.28
N GLU A 143 -2.32 5.94 9.66
CA GLU A 143 -3.30 5.07 10.30
C GLU A 143 -2.72 4.25 11.45
N ALA A 144 -1.44 3.85 11.37
CA ALA A 144 -0.74 3.20 12.49
C ALA A 144 -0.60 4.15 13.70
N ALA A 145 -0.29 5.44 13.46
CA ALA A 145 -0.27 6.44 14.52
C ALA A 145 -1.64 6.63 15.17
N LEU A 146 -2.71 6.73 14.35
CA LEU A 146 -4.08 6.82 14.85
C LEU A 146 -4.50 5.54 15.61
N MET A 147 -4.12 4.36 15.10
CA MET A 147 -4.36 3.09 15.78
C MET A 147 -3.65 3.04 17.14
N ALA A 148 -2.40 3.46 17.20
CA ALA A 148 -1.64 3.50 18.45
C ALA A 148 -2.28 4.43 19.48
N ARG A 149 -2.77 5.60 19.08
CA ARG A 149 -3.51 6.52 19.95
C ARG A 149 -4.79 5.89 20.50
N ARG A 150 -5.55 5.18 19.66
CA ARG A 150 -6.78 4.47 20.09
C ARG A 150 -6.47 3.36 21.09
N VAL A 151 -5.42 2.58 20.84
CA VAL A 151 -5.00 1.45 21.69
C VAL A 151 -4.51 1.93 23.05
N THR A 152 -3.64 2.92 23.08
CA THR A 152 -3.00 3.42 24.31
C THR A 152 -3.82 4.45 25.04
N ARG A 153 -4.77 5.09 24.36
CA ARG A 153 -5.52 6.27 24.86
C ARG A 153 -4.60 7.45 25.22
N LYS A 154 -3.46 7.53 24.57
CA LYS A 154 -2.47 8.61 24.69
C LYS A 154 -2.43 9.41 23.39
N SER A 155 -1.86 10.62 23.43
CA SER A 155 -1.99 11.57 22.32
C SER A 155 -0.67 11.98 21.66
N LYS A 156 0.47 11.75 22.31
CA LYS A 156 1.78 12.12 21.75
C LYS A 156 2.30 11.05 20.79
N VAL A 157 2.79 11.48 19.64
CA VAL A 157 3.45 10.63 18.62
C VAL A 157 4.89 11.11 18.45
N VAL A 158 5.84 10.24 18.68
CA VAL A 158 7.27 10.48 18.46
C VAL A 158 7.67 9.88 17.13
N MET A 159 8.15 10.68 16.19
CA MET A 159 8.54 10.32 14.84
C MET A 159 10.04 10.51 14.64
N ALA A 160 10.76 9.46 14.28
CA ALA A 160 12.18 9.58 13.92
C ALA A 160 12.35 10.37 12.62
N GLY A 161 13.30 11.28 12.55
CA GLY A 161 13.54 12.14 11.38
C GLY A 161 14.01 11.41 10.14
N SER A 162 14.57 10.19 10.29
CA SER A 162 14.97 9.33 9.18
C SER A 162 13.83 8.48 8.58
N VAL A 163 12.59 8.63 9.08
CA VAL A 163 11.41 8.12 8.39
C VAL A 163 11.22 8.91 7.10
N ASN A 164 10.80 8.24 6.03
CA ASN A 164 10.55 8.86 4.72
C ASN A 164 9.76 10.19 4.88
N PRO A 165 10.23 11.31 4.30
CA PRO A 165 9.62 12.62 4.47
C PRO A 165 8.13 12.66 4.07
N ARG A 166 7.72 11.88 3.08
CA ARG A 166 6.30 11.78 2.67
C ARG A 166 5.46 11.11 3.75
N TYR A 167 5.97 10.05 4.39
CA TYR A 167 5.26 9.37 5.49
C TYR A 167 5.09 10.29 6.68
N ARG A 168 6.14 11.05 7.02
CA ARG A 168 6.09 12.07 8.09
C ARG A 168 5.06 13.16 7.80
N SER A 169 5.11 13.73 6.59
CA SER A 169 4.20 14.82 6.18
C SER A 169 2.73 14.37 6.19
N VAL A 170 2.41 13.18 5.66
CA VAL A 170 1.04 12.65 5.69
C VAL A 170 0.59 12.37 7.12
N THR A 171 1.44 11.76 7.95
CA THR A 171 1.14 11.51 9.36
C THR A 171 0.88 12.81 10.12
N GLN A 172 1.71 13.82 9.92
CA GLN A 172 1.53 15.14 10.52
C GLN A 172 0.21 15.79 10.09
N ASN A 173 -0.14 15.68 8.80
CA ASN A 173 -1.41 16.20 8.29
C ASN A 173 -2.62 15.51 8.95
N TYR A 174 -2.61 14.18 9.08
CA TYR A 174 -3.68 13.44 9.77
C TYR A 174 -3.81 13.85 11.24
N LEU A 175 -2.71 14.13 11.92
CA LEU A 175 -2.71 14.50 13.34
C LEU A 175 -2.99 15.99 13.57
N SER A 176 -2.83 16.87 12.58
CA SER A 176 -2.89 18.32 12.71
C SER A 176 -4.24 18.86 13.19
N ARG A 177 -5.32 18.11 13.08
CA ARG A 177 -6.67 18.47 13.52
C ARG A 177 -7.13 17.72 14.75
N LEU A 178 -6.23 16.97 15.36
CA LEU A 178 -6.49 16.20 16.57
C LEU A 178 -5.71 16.77 17.75
N ASP A 179 -6.27 16.66 18.93
CA ASP A 179 -5.55 17.01 20.15
C ASP A 179 -4.33 16.10 20.34
N GLY A 180 -3.23 16.66 20.77
CA GLY A 180 -2.01 15.92 21.09
C GLY A 180 -0.77 16.56 20.48
N GLU A 181 0.35 15.90 20.67
CA GLU A 181 1.67 16.39 20.29
C GLU A 181 2.27 15.47 19.20
N TYR A 182 2.80 16.08 18.15
CA TYR A 182 3.63 15.42 17.15
C TYR A 182 5.06 15.91 17.31
N VAL A 183 5.96 15.02 17.71
CA VAL A 183 7.38 15.33 17.93
C VAL A 183 8.20 14.65 16.84
N GLU A 184 8.79 15.43 15.97
CA GLU A 184 9.77 14.94 14.99
C GLU A 184 11.18 15.08 15.59
N VAL A 185 11.87 13.95 15.76
CA VAL A 185 13.21 13.92 16.32
C VAL A 185 14.24 14.14 15.21
N ALA A 186 15.04 15.17 15.33
CA ALA A 186 16.06 15.50 14.34
C ALA A 186 17.05 14.32 14.12
N MET A 187 17.45 14.16 12.87
CA MET A 187 18.49 13.20 12.47
C MET A 187 19.87 13.61 12.97
N ASP A 188 20.78 12.64 12.99
CA ASP A 188 22.20 12.87 13.07
C ASP A 188 22.85 12.46 11.73
N GLY A 189 23.26 13.44 10.92
CA GLY A 189 23.67 13.20 9.54
C GLY A 189 22.59 12.52 8.71
N PHE A 190 22.89 11.36 8.13
CA PHE A 190 21.98 10.55 7.34
C PHE A 190 21.51 9.30 8.08
N GLY A 191 21.07 9.46 9.31
CA GLY A 191 20.57 8.36 10.12
C GLY A 191 19.70 8.80 11.28
N THR A 192 19.17 7.83 12.01
CA THR A 192 18.38 8.06 13.23
C THR A 192 19.31 8.12 14.43
N ASP A 193 19.22 9.19 15.21
CA ASP A 193 19.77 9.24 16.57
C ASP A 193 18.78 8.56 17.53
N LEU A 194 18.96 7.26 17.76
CA LEU A 194 18.09 6.48 18.64
C LEU A 194 18.07 7.00 20.08
N SER A 195 19.16 7.60 20.57
CA SER A 195 19.22 8.14 21.93
C SER A 195 18.29 9.34 22.08
N LYS A 196 18.20 10.21 21.08
CA LYS A 196 17.26 11.34 21.05
C LYS A 196 15.80 10.85 20.90
N VAL A 197 15.58 9.79 20.12
CA VAL A 197 14.24 9.16 20.02
C VAL A 197 13.80 8.65 21.39
N ILE A 198 14.66 7.91 22.09
CA ILE A 198 14.39 7.40 23.44
C ILE A 198 14.14 8.55 24.42
N ALA A 199 14.98 9.59 24.41
CA ALA A 199 14.82 10.75 25.30
C ALA A 199 13.53 11.53 25.06
N SER A 200 12.89 11.36 23.90
CA SER A 200 11.61 12.01 23.57
C SER A 200 10.39 11.25 24.08
N ILE A 201 10.58 10.05 24.65
CA ILE A 201 9.50 9.20 25.16
C ILE A 201 9.11 9.62 26.56
N ASP A 202 7.80 9.74 26.82
CA ASP A 202 7.23 10.04 28.14
C ASP A 202 5.90 9.29 28.35
N GLU A 203 5.24 9.56 29.48
CA GLU A 203 3.97 8.93 29.84
C GLU A 203 2.81 9.28 28.91
N LYS A 204 2.88 10.38 28.14
CA LYS A 204 1.87 10.81 27.16
C LYS A 204 2.08 10.17 25.80
N THR A 205 3.24 9.53 25.57
CA THR A 205 3.60 8.93 24.29
C THR A 205 2.69 7.76 23.94
N ALA A 206 1.96 7.86 22.83
CA ALA A 206 1.13 6.79 22.27
C ALA A 206 1.98 5.79 21.50
N CYS A 207 2.89 6.29 20.68
CA CYS A 207 3.82 5.46 19.93
C CYS A 207 5.11 6.19 19.57
N VAL A 208 6.12 5.37 19.32
CA VAL A 208 7.36 5.76 18.66
C VAL A 208 7.34 5.16 17.25
N MET A 209 7.62 5.96 16.26
CA MET A 209 7.64 5.57 14.84
C MET A 209 9.07 5.67 14.31
N VAL A 210 9.61 4.55 13.88
CA VAL A 210 10.92 4.45 13.22
C VAL A 210 10.76 3.78 11.86
N GLN A 211 11.68 3.99 10.95
CA GLN A 211 11.73 3.25 9.69
C GLN A 211 12.95 2.33 9.67
N TYR A 212 12.77 1.10 9.19
CA TYR A 212 13.80 0.06 9.21
C TYR A 212 13.66 -0.88 7.99
N PRO A 213 14.65 -0.93 7.09
CA PRO A 213 15.74 0.05 6.97
C PRO A 213 15.19 1.48 6.85
N ASP A 214 15.94 2.48 7.31
CA ASP A 214 15.46 3.86 7.28
C ASP A 214 15.49 4.46 5.85
N PHE A 215 14.99 5.68 5.68
CA PHE A 215 14.91 6.34 4.37
C PHE A 215 16.26 6.52 3.68
N TYR A 216 17.34 6.52 4.43
CA TYR A 216 18.72 6.66 3.95
C TYR A 216 19.43 5.31 3.82
N GLY A 217 18.70 4.21 4.02
CA GLY A 217 19.16 2.83 3.89
C GLY A 217 19.81 2.23 5.12
N SER A 218 19.84 2.93 6.27
CA SER A 218 20.49 2.43 7.49
C SER A 218 19.73 1.28 8.13
N VAL A 219 20.51 0.29 8.59
CA VAL A 219 20.06 -0.83 9.42
C VAL A 219 20.69 -0.69 10.79
N TYR A 220 19.90 -0.71 11.86
CA TYR A 220 20.35 -0.52 13.24
C TYR A 220 19.57 -1.39 14.23
N ASP A 221 20.11 -1.58 15.43
CA ASP A 221 19.46 -2.32 16.50
C ASP A 221 18.36 -1.46 17.16
N LEU A 222 17.17 -2.02 17.31
CA LEU A 222 16.02 -1.37 17.92
C LEU A 222 15.71 -1.85 19.35
N ALA A 223 16.57 -2.69 19.95
CA ALA A 223 16.33 -3.30 21.26
C ALA A 223 16.12 -2.25 22.37
N GLU A 224 16.95 -1.20 22.40
CA GLU A 224 16.82 -0.13 23.40
C GLU A 224 15.53 0.69 23.23
N VAL A 225 15.12 0.94 21.97
CA VAL A 225 13.82 1.61 21.69
C VAL A 225 12.68 0.74 22.18
N ARG A 226 12.76 -0.58 21.99
CA ARG A 226 11.74 -1.52 22.51
C ARG A 226 11.65 -1.43 24.03
N VAL A 227 12.78 -1.48 24.73
CA VAL A 227 12.83 -1.38 26.21
C VAL A 227 12.20 -0.06 26.68
N ALA A 228 12.54 1.06 26.05
CA ALA A 228 11.98 2.36 26.39
C ALA A 228 10.46 2.43 26.15
N CYS A 229 9.98 1.87 25.04
CA CYS A 229 8.55 1.79 24.77
C CYS A 229 7.80 0.94 25.80
N ASP A 230 8.38 -0.17 26.24
CA ASP A 230 7.78 -1.02 27.27
C ASP A 230 7.66 -0.30 28.62
N ALA A 231 8.73 0.40 29.02
CA ALA A 231 8.76 1.19 30.26
C ALA A 231 7.69 2.30 30.24
N ALA A 232 7.53 3.00 29.11
CA ALA A 232 6.54 4.05 28.94
C ALA A 232 5.13 3.52 28.63
N LYS A 233 4.96 2.22 28.38
CA LYS A 233 3.69 1.63 27.92
C LYS A 233 3.17 2.31 26.65
N CYS A 234 4.05 2.59 25.69
CA CYS A 234 3.71 3.07 24.36
C CYS A 234 3.99 1.99 23.31
N LEU A 235 3.46 2.16 22.09
CA LEU A 235 3.65 1.19 21.02
C LEU A 235 4.89 1.54 20.19
N MET A 236 5.63 0.52 19.76
CA MET A 236 6.67 0.65 18.76
C MET A 236 6.09 0.34 17.38
N VAL A 237 6.12 1.33 16.48
CA VAL A 237 5.68 1.23 15.09
C VAL A 237 6.91 1.24 14.20
N ILE A 238 7.06 0.20 13.37
CA ILE A 238 8.14 0.12 12.40
C ILE A 238 7.57 0.33 10.99
N ALA A 239 8.04 1.38 10.31
CA ALA A 239 7.79 1.59 8.89
C ALA A 239 8.92 0.95 8.06
N PHE A 240 8.63 0.56 6.81
CA PHE A 240 9.63 0.05 5.86
C PHE A 240 9.27 0.39 4.42
N SER A 241 10.28 0.60 3.57
CA SER A 241 10.08 0.90 2.15
C SER A 241 10.14 -0.33 1.26
N ASP A 242 10.92 -1.33 1.64
CA ASP A 242 11.12 -2.56 0.86
C ASP A 242 10.97 -3.78 1.77
N VAL A 243 9.85 -4.50 1.61
CA VAL A 243 9.54 -5.68 2.42
C VAL A 243 10.49 -6.86 2.14
N THR A 244 11.16 -6.89 0.99
CA THR A 244 12.12 -7.97 0.66
C THR A 244 13.35 -7.96 1.57
N ALA A 245 13.63 -6.84 2.25
CA ALA A 245 14.68 -6.74 3.25
C ALA A 245 14.58 -7.84 4.32
N PHE A 246 13.35 -8.19 4.72
CA PHE A 246 13.10 -9.15 5.80
C PHE A 246 13.35 -10.62 5.42
N ALA A 247 13.73 -10.89 4.19
CA ALA A 247 14.31 -12.17 3.80
C ALA A 247 15.82 -12.28 4.14
N LEU A 248 16.46 -11.18 4.58
CA LEU A 248 17.90 -11.10 4.88
C LEU A 248 18.21 -10.54 6.27
N ILE A 249 17.44 -9.55 6.73
CA ILE A 249 17.60 -8.91 8.04
C ILE A 249 16.42 -9.24 8.96
N GLN A 250 16.56 -8.96 10.26
CA GLN A 250 15.50 -9.18 11.23
C GLN A 250 14.20 -8.50 10.77
N SER A 251 13.10 -9.22 10.91
CA SER A 251 11.77 -8.69 10.61
C SER A 251 11.28 -7.71 11.69
N PRO A 252 10.30 -6.86 11.41
CA PRO A 252 9.70 -5.98 12.41
C PRO A 252 9.21 -6.70 13.66
N GLY A 253 8.61 -7.90 13.49
CA GLY A 253 8.17 -8.72 14.61
C GLY A 253 9.30 -9.18 15.50
N GLU A 254 10.44 -9.63 14.92
CA GLU A 254 11.65 -10.00 15.66
C GLU A 254 12.30 -8.81 16.37
N CYS A 255 12.23 -7.60 15.77
CA CYS A 255 12.61 -6.35 16.43
C CYS A 255 11.63 -5.93 17.56
N GLY A 256 10.51 -6.64 17.73
CA GLY A 256 9.53 -6.39 18.79
C GLY A 256 8.47 -5.36 18.46
N ALA A 257 8.25 -5.02 17.16
CA ALA A 257 7.19 -4.11 16.75
C ALA A 257 5.81 -4.50 17.31
N ASP A 258 5.00 -3.51 17.65
CA ASP A 258 3.58 -3.69 17.97
C ASP A 258 2.72 -3.56 16.72
N ILE A 259 3.13 -2.67 15.81
CA ILE A 259 2.53 -2.44 14.49
C ILE A 259 3.68 -2.30 13.50
N ALA A 260 3.54 -2.89 12.31
CA ALA A 260 4.48 -2.66 11.23
C ALA A 260 3.72 -2.24 9.95
N VAL A 261 4.24 -1.24 9.25
CA VAL A 261 3.64 -0.67 8.05
C VAL A 261 4.71 -0.50 6.96
N GLY A 262 4.33 -0.75 5.72
CA GLY A 262 5.33 -0.61 4.67
C GLY A 262 4.78 -0.78 3.26
N SER A 263 5.71 -0.87 2.30
CA SER A 263 5.40 -1.06 0.89
C SER A 263 5.55 -2.51 0.46
N GLY A 264 4.54 -3.00 -0.23
CA GLY A 264 4.58 -4.26 -0.97
C GLY A 264 4.95 -4.09 -2.45
N GLN A 265 5.40 -2.90 -2.89
CA GLN A 265 5.70 -2.63 -4.29
C GLN A 265 6.73 -3.61 -4.86
N SER A 266 7.75 -3.98 -4.09
CA SER A 266 8.80 -4.94 -4.48
C SER A 266 8.29 -6.38 -4.71
N LEU A 267 7.04 -6.67 -4.36
CA LEU A 267 6.41 -7.99 -4.52
C LEU A 267 5.67 -8.10 -5.85
N GLY A 268 6.36 -7.86 -6.96
CA GLY A 268 5.80 -8.06 -8.30
C GLY A 268 4.94 -6.91 -8.82
N ILE A 269 5.12 -5.68 -8.31
CA ILE A 269 4.42 -4.49 -8.76
C ILE A 269 5.43 -3.57 -9.44
N PRO A 270 5.21 -3.17 -10.71
CA PRO A 270 6.10 -2.23 -11.40
C PRO A 270 6.01 -0.83 -10.78
N MET A 271 7.01 0.02 -11.06
CA MET A 271 7.05 1.39 -10.53
C MET A 271 5.88 2.27 -10.98
N GLY A 272 5.38 2.10 -12.19
CA GLY A 272 4.09 2.60 -12.68
C GLY A 272 3.85 4.11 -12.59
N PHE A 273 4.90 4.95 -12.67
CA PHE A 273 4.80 6.42 -12.59
C PHE A 273 4.05 6.95 -11.34
N GLY A 274 4.17 6.27 -10.23
CA GLY A 274 3.58 6.68 -8.95
C GLY A 274 2.40 5.83 -8.48
N GLY A 275 2.11 4.74 -9.13
CA GLY A 275 1.11 3.79 -8.67
C GLY A 275 0.45 2.97 -9.77
N PRO A 276 -0.45 2.07 -9.37
CA PRO A 276 -0.85 1.81 -7.98
C PRO A 276 0.30 1.19 -7.17
N HIS A 277 0.37 1.55 -5.88
CA HIS A 277 1.24 0.91 -4.90
C HIS A 277 0.45 -0.08 -4.04
N LEU A 278 1.13 -0.72 -3.08
CA LEU A 278 0.53 -1.66 -2.14
C LEU A 278 0.97 -1.31 -0.74
N GLY A 279 0.09 -0.73 0.06
CA GLY A 279 0.35 -0.46 1.47
C GLY A 279 0.16 -1.72 2.30
N LEU A 280 1.10 -1.99 3.20
CA LEU A 280 1.06 -3.10 4.15
C LEU A 280 0.81 -2.56 5.55
N LEU A 281 -0.04 -3.23 6.32
CA LEU A 281 -0.23 -2.97 7.74
C LEU A 281 -0.43 -4.28 8.47
N THR A 282 0.43 -4.51 9.44
CA THR A 282 0.44 -5.71 10.29
C THR A 282 0.50 -5.32 11.76
N CYS A 283 -0.01 -6.14 12.64
CA CYS A 283 0.04 -5.89 14.08
C CYS A 283 0.04 -7.17 14.91
N LYS A 284 0.34 -7.04 16.21
CA LYS A 284 0.15 -8.11 17.19
C LYS A 284 -1.34 -8.45 17.31
N GLN A 285 -1.68 -9.72 17.49
CA GLN A 285 -3.04 -10.27 17.59
C GLN A 285 -3.95 -9.49 18.54
N LYS A 286 -3.43 -9.06 19.67
CA LYS A 286 -4.19 -8.32 20.70
C LYS A 286 -4.75 -6.99 20.20
N TYR A 287 -4.24 -6.44 19.09
CA TYR A 287 -4.66 -5.15 18.52
C TYR A 287 -5.56 -5.28 17.30
N VAL A 288 -5.84 -6.48 16.81
CA VAL A 288 -6.59 -6.72 15.56
C VAL A 288 -7.93 -5.97 15.49
N ARG A 289 -8.62 -5.78 16.63
CA ARG A 289 -9.90 -5.06 16.68
C ARG A 289 -9.76 -3.54 16.45
N GLN A 290 -8.54 -2.99 16.50
CA GLN A 290 -8.23 -1.58 16.24
C GLN A 290 -7.55 -1.37 14.89
N MET A 291 -7.25 -2.46 14.16
CA MET A 291 -6.59 -2.44 12.86
C MET A 291 -7.48 -1.74 11.82
N PRO A 292 -6.98 -0.79 11.03
CA PRO A 292 -7.72 -0.22 9.90
C PRO A 292 -7.79 -1.22 8.74
N GLY A 293 -8.70 -0.95 7.80
CA GLY A 293 -8.85 -1.73 6.58
C GLY A 293 -9.53 -3.08 6.78
N ARG A 294 -9.73 -3.77 5.68
CA ARG A 294 -10.42 -5.07 5.64
C ARG A 294 -9.54 -6.20 6.15
N VAL A 295 -10.19 -7.18 6.75
CA VAL A 295 -9.54 -8.43 7.17
C VAL A 295 -10.38 -9.59 6.64
N CYS A 296 -9.73 -10.50 5.94
CA CYS A 296 -10.32 -11.76 5.49
C CYS A 296 -10.04 -12.84 6.51
N GLY A 297 -11.06 -13.59 6.88
CA GLY A 297 -10.98 -14.72 7.82
C GLY A 297 -11.39 -16.03 7.16
N MET A 298 -10.86 -17.13 7.68
CA MET A 298 -11.26 -18.48 7.31
C MET A 298 -12.42 -18.94 8.18
N THR A 299 -13.40 -19.61 7.57
CA THR A 299 -14.59 -20.16 8.24
C THR A 299 -14.97 -21.50 7.63
N SER A 300 -16.05 -22.11 8.11
CA SER A 300 -16.69 -23.27 7.48
C SER A 300 -18.11 -22.92 7.06
N ASP A 301 -18.58 -23.47 5.95
CA ASP A 301 -19.96 -23.36 5.51
C ASP A 301 -20.88 -24.33 6.30
N ALA A 302 -22.16 -24.36 5.94
CA ALA A 302 -23.15 -25.22 6.58
C ALA A 302 -22.86 -26.74 6.45
N ASP A 303 -22.12 -27.12 5.40
CA ASP A 303 -21.71 -28.50 5.14
C ASP A 303 -20.34 -28.82 5.77
N GLY A 304 -19.76 -27.89 6.52
CA GLY A 304 -18.42 -28.04 7.13
C GLY A 304 -17.24 -27.86 6.17
N LYS A 305 -17.49 -27.39 4.94
CA LYS A 305 -16.42 -27.09 3.98
C LYS A 305 -15.76 -25.77 4.30
N ARG A 306 -14.42 -25.71 4.11
CA ARG A 306 -13.67 -24.49 4.29
C ARG A 306 -14.15 -23.38 3.36
N GLY A 307 -14.38 -22.18 3.93
CA GLY A 307 -14.72 -20.98 3.20
C GLY A 307 -13.99 -19.77 3.76
N PHE A 308 -14.10 -18.63 3.06
CA PHE A 308 -13.47 -17.37 3.42
C PHE A 308 -14.52 -16.26 3.43
N VAL A 309 -14.39 -15.31 4.37
CA VAL A 309 -15.31 -14.19 4.55
C VAL A 309 -14.54 -12.93 4.93
N LEU A 310 -15.11 -11.76 4.64
CA LEU A 310 -14.68 -10.53 5.30
C LEU A 310 -15.13 -10.58 6.76
N THR A 311 -14.21 -10.28 7.69
CA THR A 311 -14.46 -10.32 9.11
C THR A 311 -14.24 -8.97 9.77
N LEU A 312 -14.75 -8.80 11.00
CA LEU A 312 -14.65 -7.55 11.77
C LEU A 312 -15.21 -6.31 11.06
N SER A 313 -16.15 -6.48 10.11
CA SER A 313 -16.73 -5.41 9.30
C SER A 313 -17.45 -4.32 10.11
N THR A 314 -17.81 -4.61 11.37
CA THR A 314 -18.37 -3.61 12.31
C THR A 314 -17.42 -2.44 12.63
N ARG A 315 -16.14 -2.48 12.21
CA ARG A 315 -15.18 -1.38 12.32
C ARG A 315 -15.26 -0.41 11.14
N GLU A 316 -15.87 -0.81 10.01
CA GLU A 316 -15.81 -0.11 8.73
C GLU A 316 -16.91 0.96 8.60
N GLN A 317 -16.69 1.93 7.71
CA GLN A 317 -17.56 3.10 7.50
C GLN A 317 -18.99 2.73 7.08
N HIS A 318 -19.17 1.71 6.24
CA HIS A 318 -20.50 1.30 5.77
C HIS A 318 -21.40 0.76 6.89
N ILE A 319 -20.82 0.38 8.04
CA ILE A 319 -21.55 -0.04 9.25
C ILE A 319 -21.55 1.07 10.30
N ARG A 320 -20.38 1.62 10.65
CA ARG A 320 -20.20 2.54 11.79
C ARG A 320 -20.33 4.01 11.42
N ARG A 321 -20.34 4.36 10.14
CA ARG A 321 -20.38 5.74 9.64
C ARG A 321 -19.28 6.60 10.29
N GLU A 322 -19.66 7.72 10.93
CA GLU A 322 -18.74 8.63 11.62
C GLU A 322 -17.98 8.00 12.80
N LYS A 323 -18.45 6.88 13.32
CA LYS A 323 -17.81 6.10 14.42
C LYS A 323 -16.90 4.99 13.91
N ALA A 324 -16.62 4.94 12.61
CA ALA A 324 -15.72 3.94 12.05
C ALA A 324 -14.30 4.06 12.63
N THR A 325 -13.60 2.95 12.66
CA THR A 325 -12.23 2.89 13.17
C THR A 325 -11.27 3.72 12.30
N SER A 326 -11.54 3.85 11.01
CA SER A 326 -10.69 4.52 10.03
C SER A 326 -11.50 5.01 8.84
N ASN A 327 -10.93 5.94 8.08
CA ASN A 327 -11.45 6.41 6.80
C ASN A 327 -11.10 5.48 5.63
N ILE A 328 -10.37 4.41 5.86
CA ILE A 328 -10.05 3.42 4.82
C ILE A 328 -11.32 2.69 4.40
N CYS A 329 -11.68 2.86 3.12
CA CYS A 329 -12.92 2.31 2.55
C CYS A 329 -12.67 1.01 1.77
N SER A 330 -11.61 0.98 0.97
CA SER A 330 -11.26 -0.17 0.12
C SER A 330 -9.80 -0.60 0.36
N ASN A 331 -9.26 -1.39 -0.54
CA ASN A 331 -7.89 -1.88 -0.51
C ASN A 331 -7.34 -1.98 -1.94
N GLN A 332 -6.11 -2.40 -2.08
CA GLN A 332 -5.45 -2.66 -3.36
C GLN A 332 -5.59 -4.14 -3.75
N GLY A 333 -6.84 -4.62 -3.92
CA GLY A 333 -7.14 -6.04 -4.10
C GLY A 333 -6.37 -6.72 -5.24
N LEU A 334 -6.28 -6.06 -6.41
CA LEU A 334 -5.54 -6.60 -7.55
C LEU A 334 -4.02 -6.65 -7.26
N MET A 335 -3.49 -5.66 -6.55
CA MET A 335 -2.07 -5.65 -6.14
C MET A 335 -1.78 -6.69 -5.05
N CYS A 336 -2.76 -7.00 -4.18
CA CYS A 336 -2.65 -8.15 -3.27
C CYS A 336 -2.52 -9.46 -4.04
N THR A 337 -3.28 -9.61 -5.12
CA THR A 337 -3.19 -10.80 -6.01
C THR A 337 -1.83 -10.86 -6.70
N ALA A 338 -1.31 -9.74 -7.20
CA ALA A 338 0.04 -9.66 -7.77
C ALA A 338 1.10 -10.09 -6.74
N ALA A 339 1.05 -9.53 -5.55
CA ALA A 339 2.00 -9.84 -4.47
C ALA A 339 1.90 -11.30 -4.00
N ALA A 340 0.69 -11.84 -3.85
CA ALA A 340 0.50 -13.24 -3.49
C ALA A 340 1.07 -14.18 -4.57
N THR A 341 0.82 -13.87 -5.85
CA THR A 341 1.37 -14.63 -6.98
C THR A 341 2.90 -14.58 -6.98
N TYR A 342 3.47 -13.40 -6.80
CA TYR A 342 4.92 -13.20 -6.74
C TYR A 342 5.56 -14.00 -5.60
N MET A 343 5.03 -13.86 -4.37
CA MET A 343 5.55 -14.58 -3.20
C MET A 343 5.42 -16.09 -3.34
N THR A 344 4.31 -16.57 -3.92
CA THR A 344 4.10 -18.02 -4.19
C THR A 344 5.13 -18.54 -5.19
N LEU A 345 5.41 -17.78 -6.25
CA LEU A 345 6.41 -18.17 -7.26
C LEU A 345 7.82 -18.16 -6.68
N MET A 346 8.17 -17.12 -5.93
CA MET A 346 9.52 -16.94 -5.41
C MET A 346 9.84 -17.90 -4.25
N GLY A 347 8.89 -18.14 -3.37
CA GLY A 347 9.12 -18.90 -2.14
C GLY A 347 10.21 -18.28 -1.27
N ASP A 348 10.63 -18.97 -0.23
CA ASP A 348 11.69 -18.51 0.69
C ASP A 348 13.02 -18.30 -0.02
N GLU A 349 13.43 -19.26 -0.83
CA GLU A 349 14.74 -19.20 -1.52
C GLU A 349 14.80 -18.10 -2.59
N GLY A 350 13.69 -17.86 -3.29
CA GLY A 350 13.59 -16.77 -4.25
C GLY A 350 13.67 -15.40 -3.57
N LEU A 351 12.93 -15.19 -2.48
CA LEU A 351 12.96 -13.93 -1.72
C LEU A 351 14.35 -13.68 -1.10
N LYS A 352 15.00 -14.70 -0.52
CA LYS A 352 16.39 -14.61 -0.05
C LYS A 352 17.35 -14.26 -1.17
N THR A 353 17.18 -14.86 -2.34
CA THR A 353 18.02 -14.58 -3.52
C THR A 353 17.88 -13.12 -3.95
N VAL A 354 16.65 -12.60 -4.03
CA VAL A 354 16.40 -11.18 -4.36
C VAL A 354 17.06 -10.26 -3.34
N ALA A 355 16.81 -10.50 -2.05
CA ALA A 355 17.37 -9.69 -0.97
C ALA A 355 18.91 -9.70 -0.98
N THR A 356 19.50 -10.88 -1.09
CA THR A 356 20.97 -11.05 -1.12
C THR A 356 21.59 -10.36 -2.32
N ARG A 357 20.98 -10.49 -3.52
CA ARG A 357 21.48 -9.82 -4.73
C ARG A 357 21.37 -8.30 -4.63
N SER A 358 20.27 -7.78 -4.06
CA SER A 358 20.09 -6.34 -3.83
C SER A 358 21.16 -5.77 -2.89
N ALA A 359 21.41 -6.45 -1.77
CA ALA A 359 22.45 -6.06 -0.82
C ALA A 359 23.86 -6.19 -1.44
N ALA A 360 24.14 -7.25 -2.18
CA ALA A 360 25.41 -7.47 -2.86
C ALA A 360 25.68 -6.41 -3.94
N ALA A 361 24.65 -5.99 -4.69
CA ALA A 361 24.77 -4.93 -5.69
C ALA A 361 25.16 -3.58 -5.05
N LEU A 362 24.53 -3.23 -3.92
CA LEU A 362 24.91 -2.04 -3.16
C LEU A 362 26.36 -2.15 -2.63
N HIS A 363 26.72 -3.29 -2.03
CA HIS A 363 28.08 -3.52 -1.54
C HIS A 363 29.13 -3.41 -2.66
N HIS A 364 28.83 -3.97 -3.83
CA HIS A 364 29.70 -3.85 -5.01
C HIS A 364 29.86 -2.39 -5.44
N LEU A 365 28.77 -1.62 -5.49
CA LEU A 365 28.82 -0.19 -5.78
C LEU A 365 29.72 0.54 -4.78
N LEU A 366 29.51 0.35 -3.48
CA LEU A 366 30.25 1.02 -2.42
C LEU A 366 31.78 0.68 -2.46
N SER A 367 32.11 -0.56 -2.80
CA SER A 367 33.49 -1.00 -2.91
C SER A 367 34.26 -0.44 -4.13
N ASN A 368 33.51 0.12 -5.10
CA ASN A 368 34.06 0.65 -6.35
C ASN A 368 33.82 2.14 -6.55
N LEU A 369 33.44 2.87 -5.50
CA LEU A 369 33.21 4.32 -5.57
C LEU A 369 34.50 5.06 -5.92
N PRO A 370 34.47 6.09 -6.78
CA PRO A 370 35.58 6.99 -7.00
C PRO A 370 35.99 7.68 -5.70
N LYS A 371 37.30 7.98 -5.55
CA LYS A 371 37.87 8.57 -4.31
C LYS A 371 37.21 9.88 -3.85
N HIS A 372 36.60 10.60 -4.77
CA HIS A 372 35.92 11.88 -4.48
C HIS A 372 34.46 11.72 -4.13
N VAL A 373 33.90 10.50 -4.17
CA VAL A 373 32.52 10.20 -3.78
C VAL A 373 32.55 9.48 -2.45
N THR A 374 31.78 9.95 -1.50
CA THR A 374 31.63 9.34 -0.18
C THR A 374 30.23 8.78 0.00
N ALA A 375 30.12 7.71 0.77
CA ALA A 375 28.84 7.11 1.13
C ALA A 375 28.57 7.32 2.63
N ALA A 376 27.30 7.43 2.97
CA ALA A 376 26.89 7.43 4.37
C ALA A 376 27.36 6.15 5.07
N GLN A 377 27.83 6.28 6.32
CA GLN A 377 28.43 5.19 7.10
C GLN A 377 27.39 4.29 7.75
N GLY A 378 27.75 3.05 8.12
CA GLY A 378 26.94 2.08 8.84
C GLY A 378 26.42 0.93 7.98
N ALA A 379 25.72 -0.02 8.62
CA ALA A 379 25.11 -1.14 7.93
C ALA A 379 23.96 -0.66 7.03
N ARG A 380 23.87 -1.25 5.81
CA ARG A 380 22.92 -0.87 4.77
C ARG A 380 22.30 -2.12 4.14
N TYR A 381 21.10 -1.98 3.59
CA TYR A 381 20.46 -3.06 2.85
C TYR A 381 20.65 -2.89 1.34
N ASN A 382 19.83 -2.08 0.66
CA ASN A 382 19.80 -1.95 -0.80
C ASN A 382 19.93 -0.51 -1.30
N GLU A 383 20.05 0.46 -0.40
CA GLU A 383 20.23 1.86 -0.76
C GLU A 383 21.13 2.60 0.23
N THR A 384 21.67 3.74 -0.20
CA THR A 384 22.49 4.63 0.60
C THR A 384 22.47 6.03 0.01
N VAL A 385 23.00 6.99 0.75
CA VAL A 385 23.24 8.36 0.27
C VAL A 385 24.72 8.46 -0.17
N LEU A 386 24.92 9.03 -1.34
CA LEU A 386 26.23 9.39 -1.88
C LEU A 386 26.38 10.92 -1.89
N SER A 387 27.58 11.41 -1.59
CA SER A 387 27.94 12.84 -1.59
C SER A 387 29.29 13.09 -2.26
#